data_5ba4a7608533e77f49c5da76a7ba6a71
#
_entry.id   5ba4a7608533e77f49c5da76a7ba6a71
#
_cell.length_a   1.000
_cell.length_b   1.000
_cell.length_c   1.000
_cell.angle_alpha   90.00
_cell.angle_beta   90.00
_cell.angle_gamma   90.00
#
_symmetry.space_group_name_H-M   'P 1'
#
loop_
_entity.id
_entity.type
_entity.pdbx_description
1 polymer ?
#
loop_
_entity_poly.entity_id
_entity_poly.type
_entity_poly.pdbx_seq_one_letter_code
_entity_poly.pdbx_strand_id
1 'polypeptide(L)'
;MAERGKNTGGKGRQKQVVVPDMGRLQPQARELEEAVLGALMLEKDAYSIVSEILKPESFYEKAHEKIYAAIVDLAISQRPVDMLTVTEQLKKRGELEEVGGPFYISQLTSKVASSAHIEYHARIIAQKYLARELISFTAMIQGKAFDESIDVEDLMQEAEGKLFEISQRNVKKDVTQINPVIKEAMVMLEKAANQKEGLSGLRTGFEGLDKMTSGWQNSDLIIIAARPAMGKTAFVLSMAKIGRAHV
;
A
#
# COMPACT_ATOMS: atom_id res chain seq x y z
N MET A 1 24.11 -7.55 64.76
CA MET A 1 24.29 -6.52 63.73
C MET A 1 24.34 -7.20 62.39
N ALA A 2 23.29 -7.11 61.62
CA ALA A 2 23.14 -7.82 60.33
C ALA A 2 23.08 -6.74 59.23
N GLU A 3 24.07 -6.74 58.35
CA GLU A 3 24.10 -5.92 57.13
C GLU A 3 23.26 -6.55 56.03
N ARG A 4 22.28 -5.78 55.55
CA ARG A 4 21.46 -6.10 54.40
C ARG A 4 22.16 -5.65 53.11
N GLY A 5 22.70 -6.60 52.32
CA GLY A 5 23.16 -6.38 50.97
C GLY A 5 21.98 -6.10 50.03
N LYS A 6 21.96 -4.93 49.37
CA LYS A 6 21.05 -4.56 48.31
C LYS A 6 21.49 -5.25 46.99
N ASN A 7 20.71 -6.21 46.53
CA ASN A 7 20.88 -6.85 45.26
C ASN A 7 20.18 -6.00 44.18
N THR A 8 20.96 -5.24 43.39
CA THR A 8 20.49 -4.50 42.21
C THR A 8 20.57 -5.41 41.00
N GLY A 9 19.45 -6.10 40.70
CA GLY A 9 19.29 -6.90 39.53
C GLY A 9 19.25 -6.06 38.25
N GLY A 10 20.39 -5.94 37.57
CA GLY A 10 20.47 -5.38 36.23
C GLY A 10 19.68 -6.27 35.25
N LYS A 11 18.57 -5.78 34.73
CA LYS A 11 17.87 -6.41 33.59
C LYS A 11 18.79 -6.36 32.36
N GLY A 12 19.48 -7.45 32.10
CA GLY A 12 20.21 -7.67 30.87
C GLY A 12 19.26 -7.56 29.68
N ARG A 13 19.45 -6.53 28.86
CA ARG A 13 18.82 -6.39 27.55
C ARG A 13 19.27 -7.60 26.71
N GLN A 14 18.43 -8.62 26.58
CA GLN A 14 18.68 -9.71 25.65
C GLN A 14 18.78 -9.10 24.25
N LYS A 15 19.98 -9.11 23.69
CA LYS A 15 20.20 -8.89 22.26
C LYS A 15 19.45 -10.01 21.54
N GLN A 16 18.33 -9.67 20.89
CA GLN A 16 17.71 -10.58 19.94
C GLN A 16 18.72 -10.83 18.82
N VAL A 17 19.31 -12.01 18.85
CA VAL A 17 20.11 -12.52 17.74
C VAL A 17 19.12 -12.73 16.58
N VAL A 18 19.22 -11.90 15.55
CA VAL A 18 18.49 -12.11 14.29
C VAL A 18 19.08 -13.36 13.67
N VAL A 19 18.42 -14.49 13.90
CA VAL A 19 18.77 -15.77 13.28
C VAL A 19 18.35 -15.65 11.80
N PRO A 20 19.25 -15.91 10.83
CA PRO A 20 18.87 -15.95 9.43
C PRO A 20 17.73 -16.96 9.24
N ASP A 21 16.76 -16.60 8.44
CA ASP A 21 15.47 -17.29 8.25
C ASP A 21 15.60 -18.61 7.47
N MET A 22 16.55 -19.46 7.85
CA MET A 22 16.77 -20.78 7.29
C MET A 22 15.72 -21.74 7.82
N GLY A 23 14.56 -21.83 7.15
CA GLY A 23 13.55 -22.85 7.42
C GLY A 23 12.13 -22.39 7.67
N ARG A 24 11.83 -21.10 7.64
CA ARG A 24 10.45 -20.62 7.72
C ARG A 24 9.78 -20.65 6.35
N LEU A 25 8.59 -21.27 6.28
CA LEU A 25 7.77 -21.22 5.09
C LEU A 25 7.39 -19.76 4.79
N GLN A 26 7.55 -19.36 3.53
CA GLN A 26 7.11 -18.03 3.11
C GLN A 26 5.58 -17.88 3.29
N PRO A 27 5.09 -16.67 3.59
CA PRO A 27 3.66 -16.41 3.71
C PRO A 27 2.91 -16.83 2.44
N GLN A 28 2.00 -17.79 2.55
CA GLN A 28 1.24 -18.36 1.43
C GLN A 28 -0.19 -18.68 1.85
N ALA A 29 -1.08 -18.85 0.88
CA ALA A 29 -2.47 -19.22 1.07
C ALA A 29 -2.97 -20.03 -0.14
N ARG A 30 -2.35 -21.19 -0.42
CA ARG A 30 -2.58 -22.00 -1.64
C ARG A 30 -4.03 -22.35 -1.87
N GLU A 31 -4.75 -22.77 -0.83
CA GLU A 31 -6.17 -23.12 -0.93
C GLU A 31 -7.03 -21.92 -1.37
N LEU A 32 -6.70 -20.71 -0.90
CA LEU A 32 -7.40 -19.50 -1.33
C LEU A 32 -7.02 -19.09 -2.75
N GLU A 33 -5.79 -19.32 -3.18
CA GLU A 33 -5.37 -19.11 -4.56
C GLU A 33 -6.17 -20.02 -5.51
N GLU A 34 -6.27 -21.33 -5.19
CA GLU A 34 -7.07 -22.28 -5.95
C GLU A 34 -8.56 -21.86 -6.00
N ALA A 35 -9.13 -21.45 -4.87
CA ALA A 35 -10.51 -21.00 -4.80
C ALA A 35 -10.78 -19.75 -5.64
N VAL A 36 -9.88 -18.75 -5.62
CA VAL A 36 -9.99 -17.53 -6.42
C VAL A 36 -9.88 -17.85 -7.92
N LEU A 37 -8.91 -18.65 -8.33
CA LEU A 37 -8.74 -19.04 -9.73
C LEU A 37 -9.95 -19.83 -10.26
N GLY A 38 -10.46 -20.76 -9.47
CA GLY A 38 -11.66 -21.52 -9.79
C GLY A 38 -12.89 -20.62 -9.95
N ALA A 39 -13.11 -19.69 -9.01
CA ALA A 39 -14.22 -18.75 -9.05
C ALA A 39 -14.15 -17.80 -10.26
N LEU A 40 -12.96 -17.34 -10.65
CA LEU A 40 -12.74 -16.51 -11.85
C LEU A 40 -13.16 -17.20 -13.13
N MET A 41 -13.03 -18.53 -13.20
CA MET A 41 -13.45 -19.34 -14.38
C MET A 41 -14.94 -19.68 -14.38
N LEU A 42 -15.65 -19.52 -13.26
CA LEU A 42 -17.07 -19.84 -13.13
C LEU A 42 -17.97 -18.60 -13.18
N GLU A 43 -17.49 -17.44 -12.69
CA GLU A 43 -18.30 -16.23 -12.58
C GLU A 43 -17.76 -15.09 -13.42
N LYS A 44 -18.63 -14.53 -14.26
CA LYS A 44 -18.27 -13.48 -15.23
C LYS A 44 -17.80 -12.19 -14.57
N ASP A 45 -18.40 -11.81 -13.45
CA ASP A 45 -18.13 -10.53 -12.78
C ASP A 45 -16.99 -10.60 -11.77
N ALA A 46 -16.52 -11.81 -11.46
CA ALA A 46 -15.47 -12.04 -10.47
C ALA A 46 -14.15 -11.35 -10.83
N TYR A 47 -13.81 -11.31 -12.13
CA TYR A 47 -12.57 -10.69 -12.61
C TYR A 47 -12.51 -9.19 -12.31
N SER A 48 -13.60 -8.45 -12.45
CA SER A 48 -13.61 -7.01 -12.20
C SER A 48 -13.22 -6.67 -10.75
N ILE A 49 -13.67 -7.48 -9.80
CA ILE A 49 -13.37 -7.33 -8.36
C ILE A 49 -11.91 -7.71 -8.07
N VAL A 50 -11.49 -8.88 -8.58
CA VAL A 50 -10.17 -9.44 -8.26
C VAL A 50 -9.05 -8.67 -8.93
N SER A 51 -9.24 -8.15 -10.14
CA SER A 51 -8.23 -7.40 -10.89
C SER A 51 -7.80 -6.09 -10.24
N GLU A 52 -8.64 -5.53 -9.37
CA GLU A 52 -8.28 -4.34 -8.58
C GLU A 52 -7.33 -4.67 -7.42
N ILE A 53 -7.34 -5.94 -6.96
CA ILE A 53 -6.66 -6.39 -5.74
C ILE A 53 -5.40 -7.19 -6.07
N LEU A 54 -5.48 -8.10 -7.06
CA LEU A 54 -4.43 -9.05 -7.39
C LEU A 54 -3.77 -8.76 -8.74
N LYS A 55 -2.48 -9.10 -8.79
CA LYS A 55 -1.67 -9.19 -10.00
C LYS A 55 -1.15 -10.61 -10.16
N PRO A 56 -0.63 -11.03 -11.33
CA PRO A 56 -0.04 -12.35 -11.48
C PRO A 56 1.01 -12.68 -10.42
N GLU A 57 1.88 -11.71 -10.10
CA GLU A 57 2.94 -11.85 -9.10
C GLU A 57 2.43 -12.03 -7.67
N SER A 58 1.14 -11.75 -7.42
CA SER A 58 0.53 -11.91 -6.10
C SER A 58 0.40 -13.38 -5.67
N PHE A 59 0.42 -14.30 -6.62
CA PHE A 59 0.32 -15.72 -6.35
C PHE A 59 1.65 -16.33 -5.89
N TYR A 60 1.57 -17.27 -4.98
CA TYR A 60 2.75 -17.97 -4.46
C TYR A 60 3.18 -19.09 -5.40
N GLU A 61 2.22 -19.90 -5.88
CA GLU A 61 2.48 -20.99 -6.81
C GLU A 61 2.69 -20.46 -8.24
N LYS A 62 3.79 -20.85 -8.86
CA LYS A 62 4.09 -20.46 -10.24
C LYS A 62 3.03 -20.91 -11.25
N ALA A 63 2.41 -22.05 -11.00
CA ALA A 63 1.28 -22.52 -11.79
C ALA A 63 0.08 -21.56 -11.70
N HIS A 64 -0.25 -21.08 -10.49
CA HIS A 64 -1.33 -20.12 -10.27
C HIS A 64 -1.04 -18.76 -10.90
N GLU A 65 0.20 -18.27 -10.78
CA GLU A 65 0.67 -17.03 -11.44
C GLU A 65 0.43 -17.11 -12.97
N LYS A 66 0.81 -18.21 -13.61
CA LYS A 66 0.61 -18.42 -15.05
C LYS A 66 -0.86 -18.53 -15.44
N ILE A 67 -1.66 -19.24 -14.65
CA ILE A 67 -3.10 -19.36 -14.89
C ILE A 67 -3.75 -17.98 -14.80
N TYR A 68 -3.44 -17.20 -13.75
CA TYR A 68 -3.99 -15.87 -13.59
C TYR A 68 -3.53 -14.92 -14.71
N ALA A 69 -2.27 -14.99 -15.12
CA ALA A 69 -1.78 -14.23 -16.26
C ALA A 69 -2.53 -14.55 -17.57
N ALA A 70 -2.88 -15.82 -17.79
CA ALA A 70 -3.72 -16.20 -18.93
C ALA A 70 -5.16 -15.65 -18.83
N ILE A 71 -5.73 -15.60 -17.61
CA ILE A 71 -7.02 -14.98 -17.33
C ILE A 71 -6.98 -13.48 -17.64
N VAL A 72 -5.92 -12.78 -17.19
CA VAL A 72 -5.71 -11.36 -17.47
C VAL A 72 -5.68 -11.08 -18.97
N ASP A 73 -4.95 -11.85 -19.76
CA ASP A 73 -4.89 -11.69 -21.21
C ASP A 73 -6.25 -11.85 -21.88
N LEU A 74 -7.02 -12.86 -21.45
CA LEU A 74 -8.37 -13.08 -21.97
C LEU A 74 -9.28 -11.91 -21.67
N ALA A 75 -9.23 -11.40 -20.43
CA ALA A 75 -10.03 -10.28 -19.99
C ALA A 75 -9.68 -8.97 -20.73
N ILE A 76 -8.38 -8.66 -20.89
CA ILE A 76 -7.91 -7.50 -21.67
C ILE A 76 -8.35 -7.60 -23.12
N SER A 77 -8.36 -8.81 -23.69
CA SER A 77 -8.82 -9.08 -25.07
C SER A 77 -10.35 -9.16 -25.19
N GLN A 78 -11.10 -8.86 -24.11
CA GLN A 78 -12.56 -8.96 -24.05
C GLN A 78 -13.11 -10.33 -24.47
N ARG A 79 -12.33 -11.38 -24.22
CA ARG A 79 -12.74 -12.77 -24.45
C ARG A 79 -13.36 -13.34 -23.17
N PRO A 80 -14.31 -14.27 -23.29
CA PRO A 80 -14.89 -14.92 -22.12
C PRO A 80 -13.80 -15.66 -21.33
N VAL A 81 -13.89 -15.57 -20.00
CA VAL A 81 -13.00 -16.27 -19.07
C VAL A 81 -13.75 -17.48 -18.55
N ASP A 82 -13.39 -18.66 -19.03
CA ASP A 82 -13.91 -19.96 -18.57
C ASP A 82 -12.82 -21.02 -18.66
N MET A 83 -13.11 -22.21 -18.15
CA MET A 83 -12.16 -23.33 -18.11
C MET A 83 -11.58 -23.67 -19.51
N LEU A 84 -12.40 -23.61 -20.55
CA LEU A 84 -11.98 -23.99 -21.92
C LEU A 84 -11.09 -22.93 -22.55
N THR A 85 -11.49 -21.66 -22.42
CA THR A 85 -10.74 -20.52 -22.97
C THR A 85 -9.40 -20.33 -22.25
N VAL A 86 -9.34 -20.53 -20.93
CA VAL A 86 -8.10 -20.50 -20.14
C VAL A 86 -7.17 -21.64 -20.55
N THR A 87 -7.70 -22.86 -20.71
CA THR A 87 -6.92 -24.01 -21.18
C THR A 87 -6.34 -23.76 -22.59
N GLU A 88 -7.14 -23.20 -23.51
CA GLU A 88 -6.70 -22.86 -24.86
C GLU A 88 -5.61 -21.77 -24.83
N GLN A 89 -5.79 -20.75 -23.99
CA GLN A 89 -4.81 -19.66 -23.84
C GLN A 89 -3.47 -20.16 -23.29
N LEU A 90 -3.50 -21.03 -22.27
CA LEU A 90 -2.30 -21.66 -21.71
C LEU A 90 -1.60 -22.56 -22.74
N LYS A 91 -2.39 -23.29 -23.58
CA LYS A 91 -1.84 -24.08 -24.67
C LYS A 91 -1.13 -23.20 -25.71
N LYS A 92 -1.71 -22.06 -26.08
CA LYS A 92 -1.08 -21.09 -26.99
C LYS A 92 0.21 -20.52 -26.46
N ARG A 93 0.30 -20.33 -25.13
CA ARG A 93 1.53 -19.88 -24.45
C ARG A 93 2.56 -20.99 -24.28
N GLY A 94 2.20 -22.24 -24.51
CA GLY A 94 3.06 -23.40 -24.28
C GLY A 94 3.24 -23.74 -22.78
N GLU A 95 2.40 -23.20 -21.91
CA GLU A 95 2.51 -23.31 -20.45
C GLU A 95 1.55 -24.34 -19.84
N LEU A 96 0.68 -24.96 -20.63
CA LEU A 96 -0.39 -25.83 -20.14
C LEU A 96 0.14 -27.02 -19.33
N GLU A 97 1.21 -27.68 -19.78
CA GLU A 97 1.79 -28.83 -19.08
C GLU A 97 2.48 -28.40 -17.76
N GLU A 98 3.10 -27.21 -17.74
CA GLU A 98 3.76 -26.69 -16.56
C GLU A 98 2.78 -26.35 -15.42
N VAL A 99 1.55 -25.98 -15.75
CA VAL A 99 0.52 -25.70 -14.75
C VAL A 99 -0.25 -26.94 -14.29
N GLY A 100 0.09 -28.13 -14.78
CA GLY A 100 -0.56 -29.39 -14.41
C GLY A 100 -1.63 -29.88 -15.40
N GLY A 101 -1.65 -29.33 -16.61
CA GLY A 101 -2.52 -29.76 -17.70
C GLY A 101 -4.00 -29.41 -17.52
N PRO A 102 -4.85 -29.86 -18.46
CA PRO A 102 -6.30 -29.57 -18.43
C PRO A 102 -7.00 -30.14 -17.19
N PHE A 103 -6.46 -31.23 -16.64
CA PHE A 103 -7.01 -31.86 -15.44
C PHE A 103 -6.93 -30.92 -14.23
N TYR A 104 -5.79 -30.25 -14.05
CA TYR A 104 -5.62 -29.32 -12.94
C TYR A 104 -6.57 -28.12 -13.04
N ILE A 105 -6.75 -27.57 -14.25
CA ILE A 105 -7.70 -26.47 -14.49
C ILE A 105 -9.14 -26.90 -14.13
N SER A 106 -9.54 -28.13 -14.53
CA SER A 106 -10.83 -28.69 -14.14
C SER A 106 -10.96 -28.89 -12.62
N GLN A 107 -9.90 -29.32 -11.96
CA GLN A 107 -9.88 -29.48 -10.50
C GLN A 107 -10.09 -28.16 -9.77
N LEU A 108 -9.48 -27.05 -10.24
CA LEU A 108 -9.67 -25.72 -9.65
C LEU A 108 -11.13 -25.30 -9.67
N THR A 109 -11.85 -25.52 -10.78
CA THR A 109 -13.28 -25.17 -10.87
C THR A 109 -14.17 -26.06 -10.01
N SER A 110 -13.81 -27.33 -9.82
CA SER A 110 -14.59 -28.26 -8.99
C SER A 110 -14.43 -28.04 -7.48
N LYS A 111 -13.36 -27.39 -7.04
CA LYS A 111 -13.10 -27.09 -5.62
C LYS A 111 -13.84 -25.85 -5.11
N VAL A 112 -14.46 -25.06 -5.98
CA VAL A 112 -15.17 -23.83 -5.60
C VAL A 112 -16.51 -24.19 -4.94
N ALA A 113 -16.58 -24.03 -3.64
CA ALA A 113 -17.84 -24.23 -2.90
C ALA A 113 -18.75 -22.99 -2.95
N SER A 114 -18.20 -21.78 -3.07
CA SER A 114 -18.93 -20.51 -3.17
C SER A 114 -17.98 -19.39 -3.57
N SER A 115 -18.41 -18.54 -4.49
CA SER A 115 -17.71 -17.32 -4.90
C SER A 115 -18.08 -16.10 -4.04
N ALA A 116 -19.04 -16.24 -3.13
CA ALA A 116 -19.58 -15.14 -2.32
C ALA A 116 -18.51 -14.33 -1.53
N HIS A 117 -17.32 -14.90 -1.32
CA HIS A 117 -16.25 -14.28 -0.55
C HIS A 117 -14.97 -14.09 -1.36
N ILE A 118 -15.06 -14.04 -2.69
CA ILE A 118 -13.88 -13.95 -3.57
C ILE A 118 -13.02 -12.71 -3.27
N GLU A 119 -13.64 -11.57 -3.00
CA GLU A 119 -12.94 -10.34 -2.62
C GLU A 119 -12.12 -10.52 -1.34
N TYR A 120 -12.72 -11.14 -0.32
CA TYR A 120 -12.04 -11.40 0.94
C TYR A 120 -10.86 -12.36 0.76
N HIS A 121 -11.01 -13.41 -0.04
CA HIS A 121 -9.93 -14.34 -0.38
C HIS A 121 -8.82 -13.62 -1.15
N ALA A 122 -9.15 -12.79 -2.13
CA ALA A 122 -8.18 -11.99 -2.88
C ALA A 122 -7.38 -11.04 -1.95
N ARG A 123 -8.03 -10.39 -0.99
CA ARG A 123 -7.36 -9.54 0.01
C ARG A 123 -6.37 -10.31 0.88
N ILE A 124 -6.69 -11.56 1.28
CA ILE A 124 -5.75 -12.39 2.04
C ILE A 124 -4.53 -12.74 1.18
N ILE A 125 -4.73 -13.12 -0.09
CA ILE A 125 -3.62 -13.40 -1.02
C ILE A 125 -2.72 -12.15 -1.16
N ALA A 126 -3.31 -10.98 -1.36
CA ALA A 126 -2.58 -9.71 -1.45
C ALA A 126 -1.77 -9.41 -0.17
N GLN A 127 -2.34 -9.67 1.02
CA GLN A 127 -1.61 -9.53 2.29
C GLN A 127 -0.41 -10.49 2.38
N LYS A 128 -0.58 -11.74 1.93
CA LYS A 128 0.54 -12.71 1.90
C LYS A 128 1.62 -12.30 0.91
N TYR A 129 1.23 -11.78 -0.24
CA TYR A 129 2.17 -11.23 -1.23
C TYR A 129 2.95 -10.04 -0.67
N LEU A 130 2.28 -9.09 -0.04
CA LEU A 130 2.92 -7.94 0.60
C LEU A 130 3.95 -8.38 1.66
N ALA A 131 3.59 -9.38 2.46
CA ALA A 131 4.52 -9.94 3.45
C ALA A 131 5.76 -10.57 2.78
N ARG A 132 5.60 -11.26 1.63
CA ARG A 132 6.74 -11.79 0.85
C ARG A 132 7.60 -10.68 0.26
N GLU A 133 6.99 -9.61 -0.27
CA GLU A 133 7.73 -8.44 -0.76
C GLU A 133 8.56 -7.80 0.35
N LEU A 134 7.98 -7.62 1.55
CA LEU A 134 8.68 -7.09 2.71
C LEU A 134 9.84 -7.99 3.15
N ILE A 135 9.66 -9.30 3.17
CA ILE A 135 10.74 -10.26 3.49
C ILE A 135 11.87 -10.16 2.47
N SER A 136 11.54 -10.15 1.18
CA SER A 136 12.52 -10.03 0.11
C SER A 136 13.27 -8.69 0.17
N PHE A 137 12.55 -7.60 0.40
CA PHE A 137 13.11 -6.27 0.56
C PHE A 137 14.07 -6.18 1.76
N THR A 138 13.66 -6.67 2.92
CA THR A 138 14.53 -6.65 4.11
C THR A 138 15.77 -7.50 3.94
N ALA A 139 15.67 -8.66 3.27
CA ALA A 139 16.82 -9.51 2.95
C ALA A 139 17.79 -8.80 1.99
N MET A 140 17.28 -8.09 1.00
CA MET A 140 18.09 -7.30 0.06
C MET A 140 18.84 -6.16 0.78
N ILE A 141 18.14 -5.38 1.61
CA ILE A 141 18.76 -4.29 2.40
C ILE A 141 19.80 -4.85 3.35
N GLN A 142 19.48 -5.97 4.03
CA GLN A 142 20.42 -6.64 4.90
C GLN A 142 21.71 -7.06 4.14
N GLY A 143 21.57 -7.66 2.95
CA GLY A 143 22.72 -8.05 2.13
C GLY A 143 23.59 -6.85 1.73
N LYS A 144 22.97 -5.74 1.32
CA LYS A 144 23.69 -4.51 0.95
C LYS A 144 24.36 -3.83 2.15
N ALA A 145 23.77 -3.91 3.35
CA ALA A 145 24.33 -3.32 4.56
C ALA A 145 25.63 -4.03 5.04
N PHE A 146 25.90 -5.26 4.59
CA PHE A 146 27.18 -5.94 4.84
C PHE A 146 28.26 -5.58 3.82
N ASP A 147 27.91 -4.88 2.75
CA ASP A 147 28.84 -4.45 1.70
C ASP A 147 29.43 -3.08 2.08
N GLU A 148 30.67 -3.07 2.56
CA GLU A 148 31.40 -1.86 2.96
C GLU A 148 31.66 -0.88 1.81
N SER A 149 31.43 -1.26 0.55
CA SER A 149 31.60 -0.41 -0.63
C SER A 149 30.39 0.50 -0.87
N ILE A 150 29.26 0.24 -0.24
CA ILE A 150 28.01 1.00 -0.41
C ILE A 150 27.95 2.10 0.66
N ASP A 151 27.68 3.34 0.21
CA ASP A 151 27.45 4.44 1.13
C ASP A 151 26.16 4.24 1.94
N VAL A 152 26.24 4.47 3.25
CA VAL A 152 25.11 4.28 4.15
C VAL A 152 23.96 5.25 3.86
N GLU A 153 24.27 6.49 3.44
CA GLU A 153 23.26 7.50 3.09
C GLU A 153 22.49 7.07 1.83
N ASP A 154 23.19 6.58 0.81
CA ASP A 154 22.58 6.06 -0.41
C ASP A 154 21.70 4.83 -0.12
N LEU A 155 22.16 3.93 0.75
CA LEU A 155 21.39 2.76 1.16
C LEU A 155 20.10 3.14 1.92
N MET A 156 20.17 4.15 2.77
CA MET A 156 19.00 4.67 3.48
C MET A 156 17.98 5.27 2.51
N GLN A 157 18.44 6.08 1.55
CA GLN A 157 17.56 6.67 0.53
C GLN A 157 16.90 5.59 -0.34
N GLU A 158 17.64 4.56 -0.75
CA GLU A 158 17.08 3.42 -1.49
C GLU A 158 16.02 2.67 -0.65
N ALA A 159 16.31 2.45 0.64
CA ALA A 159 15.39 1.77 1.55
C ALA A 159 14.08 2.56 1.74
N GLU A 160 14.16 3.86 1.96
CA GLU A 160 12.99 4.74 2.09
C GLU A 160 12.16 4.76 0.81
N GLY A 161 12.79 4.92 -0.36
CA GLY A 161 12.14 4.92 -1.65
C GLY A 161 11.40 3.61 -1.93
N LYS A 162 12.03 2.46 -1.65
CA LYS A 162 11.43 1.16 -1.87
C LYS A 162 10.30 0.86 -0.90
N LEU A 163 10.45 1.22 0.37
CA LEU A 163 9.39 1.07 1.37
C LEU A 163 8.18 1.93 1.02
N PHE A 164 8.40 3.15 0.55
CA PHE A 164 7.34 4.03 0.06
C PHE A 164 6.60 3.44 -1.15
N GLU A 165 7.34 2.86 -2.12
CA GLU A 165 6.74 2.18 -3.28
C GLU A 165 5.85 1.01 -2.86
N ILE A 166 6.33 0.15 -1.95
CA ILE A 166 5.57 -0.98 -1.40
C ILE A 166 4.31 -0.48 -0.68
N SER A 167 4.43 0.59 0.13
CA SER A 167 3.32 1.19 0.84
C SER A 167 2.27 1.79 -0.11
N GLN A 168 2.71 2.54 -1.13
CA GLN A 168 1.80 3.15 -2.11
C GLN A 168 1.04 2.13 -2.96
N ARG A 169 1.66 1.01 -3.31
CA ARG A 169 0.98 -0.07 -4.03
C ARG A 169 -0.18 -0.66 -3.24
N ASN A 170 -0.07 -0.65 -1.92
CA ASN A 170 -1.09 -1.20 -1.01
C ASN A 170 -2.20 -0.20 -0.68
N VAL A 171 -1.97 1.11 -0.89
CA VAL A 171 -2.94 2.20 -0.69
C VAL A 171 -3.90 2.34 -1.89
N LYS A 172 -4.09 1.31 -2.73
CA LYS A 172 -5.16 1.34 -3.70
C LYS A 172 -6.50 1.32 -2.97
N LYS A 173 -7.03 2.55 -2.85
CA LYS A 173 -8.43 2.88 -2.63
C LYS A 173 -9.17 1.89 -1.73
N ASP A 174 -8.97 1.99 -0.43
CA ASP A 174 -10.11 1.75 0.42
C ASP A 174 -11.20 2.73 -0.07
N VAL A 175 -12.23 2.17 -0.68
CA VAL A 175 -13.47 2.91 -0.90
C VAL A 175 -13.94 3.27 0.49
N THR A 176 -13.54 4.45 0.95
CA THR A 176 -13.93 4.95 2.27
C THR A 176 -15.43 5.11 2.20
N GLN A 177 -16.17 4.40 3.06
CA GLN A 177 -17.60 4.59 3.14
C GLN A 177 -17.88 6.10 3.23
N ILE A 178 -18.75 6.59 2.39
CA ILE A 178 -19.04 8.02 2.28
C ILE A 178 -19.54 8.64 3.61
N ASN A 179 -20.14 7.82 4.48
CA ASN A 179 -20.69 8.27 5.77
C ASN A 179 -19.68 8.91 6.73
N PRO A 180 -18.46 8.35 6.97
CA PRO A 180 -17.45 9.02 7.78
C PRO A 180 -16.96 10.33 7.14
N VAL A 181 -16.80 10.36 5.81
CA VAL A 181 -16.36 11.55 5.07
C VAL A 181 -17.40 12.66 5.16
N ILE A 182 -18.69 12.34 5.03
CA ILE A 182 -19.79 13.31 5.20
C ILE A 182 -19.81 13.86 6.63
N LYS A 183 -19.64 13.00 7.66
CA LYS A 183 -19.59 13.45 9.06
C LYS A 183 -18.43 14.41 9.32
N GLU A 184 -17.27 14.10 8.79
CA GLU A 184 -16.08 14.95 8.92
C GLU A 184 -16.27 16.29 8.17
N ALA A 185 -16.83 16.27 6.97
CA ALA A 185 -17.19 17.47 6.21
C ALA A 185 -18.23 18.33 6.94
N MET A 186 -19.26 17.73 7.57
CA MET A 186 -20.25 18.45 8.39
C MET A 186 -19.58 19.13 9.60
N VAL A 187 -18.70 18.44 10.30
CA VAL A 187 -17.95 19.01 11.44
C VAL A 187 -17.08 20.18 10.98
N MET A 188 -16.44 20.09 9.80
CA MET A 188 -15.65 21.18 9.24
C MET A 188 -16.54 22.37 8.86
N LEU A 189 -17.72 22.14 8.27
CA LEU A 189 -18.70 23.18 7.94
C LEU A 189 -19.24 23.86 9.19
N GLU A 190 -19.57 23.12 10.25
CA GLU A 190 -20.01 23.70 11.53
C GLU A 190 -18.90 24.55 12.17
N LYS A 191 -17.64 24.09 12.13
CA LYS A 191 -16.51 24.88 12.60
C LYS A 191 -16.35 26.18 11.79
N ALA A 192 -16.44 26.09 10.46
CA ALA A 192 -16.35 27.26 9.59
C ALA A 192 -17.51 28.26 9.81
N ALA A 193 -18.74 27.76 10.00
CA ALA A 193 -19.92 28.61 10.27
C ALA A 193 -19.83 29.31 11.64
N ASN A 194 -19.19 28.68 12.63
CA ASN A 194 -19.02 29.25 13.97
C ASN A 194 -17.81 30.21 14.09
N GLN A 195 -16.95 30.29 13.07
CA GLN A 195 -15.86 31.25 13.02
C GLN A 195 -16.39 32.64 12.65
N LYS A 196 -16.47 33.50 13.67
CA LYS A 196 -17.05 34.89 13.55
C LYS A 196 -16.32 35.81 12.56
N GLU A 197 -15.17 35.40 11.99
CA GLU A 197 -14.31 36.25 11.16
C GLU A 197 -14.19 35.81 9.70
N GLY A 198 -14.89 34.76 9.27
CA GLY A 198 -14.92 34.32 7.86
C GLY A 198 -13.58 33.79 7.32
N LEU A 199 -12.59 33.54 8.17
CA LEU A 199 -11.26 33.03 7.81
C LEU A 199 -11.19 31.56 8.19
N SER A 200 -11.06 30.68 7.20
CA SER A 200 -10.94 29.24 7.41
C SER A 200 -9.47 28.79 7.58
N GLY A 201 -8.53 29.64 7.17
CA GLY A 201 -7.09 29.37 7.20
C GLY A 201 -6.29 30.24 8.13
N LEU A 202 -4.95 30.10 8.08
CA LEU A 202 -4.01 30.90 8.85
C LEU A 202 -3.99 32.34 8.34
N ARG A 203 -4.14 33.32 9.23
CA ARG A 203 -4.09 34.74 8.88
C ARG A 203 -2.74 35.14 8.31
N THR A 204 -2.77 35.91 7.24
CA THR A 204 -1.55 36.49 6.64
C THR A 204 -1.13 37.79 7.33
N GLY A 205 -2.05 38.43 8.05
CA GLY A 205 -1.85 39.75 8.65
C GLY A 205 -2.12 40.92 7.71
N PHE A 206 -2.55 40.63 6.47
CA PHE A 206 -2.96 41.63 5.49
C PHE A 206 -4.43 41.42 5.16
N GLU A 207 -5.32 42.31 5.66
CA GLU A 207 -6.78 42.16 5.53
C GLU A 207 -7.23 41.96 4.07
N GLY A 208 -6.60 42.67 3.12
CA GLY A 208 -6.93 42.53 1.70
C GLY A 208 -6.62 41.13 1.16
N LEU A 209 -5.51 40.54 1.58
CA LEU A 209 -5.12 39.19 1.19
C LEU A 209 -5.99 38.16 1.89
N ASP A 210 -6.24 38.34 3.19
CA ASP A 210 -7.08 37.45 3.98
C ASP A 210 -8.53 37.40 3.44
N LYS A 211 -9.09 38.55 2.99
CA LYS A 211 -10.40 38.58 2.32
C LYS A 211 -10.44 37.83 0.98
N MET A 212 -9.33 37.84 0.24
CA MET A 212 -9.23 37.17 -1.06
C MET A 212 -8.99 35.66 -0.96
N THR A 213 -8.21 35.22 0.03
CA THR A 213 -7.76 33.84 0.16
C THR A 213 -8.48 33.07 1.26
N SER A 214 -9.28 33.73 2.10
CA SER A 214 -9.84 33.19 3.35
C SER A 214 -8.77 32.66 4.33
N GLY A 215 -7.57 33.24 4.25
CA GLY A 215 -6.37 32.76 4.95
C GLY A 215 -5.69 31.60 4.21
N TRP A 216 -4.51 31.22 4.67
CA TRP A 216 -3.76 30.14 4.07
C TRP A 216 -4.19 28.79 4.63
N GLN A 217 -4.51 27.87 3.74
CA GLN A 217 -5.01 26.56 4.10
C GLN A 217 -3.83 25.58 4.34
N ASN A 218 -4.07 24.59 5.17
CA ASN A 218 -3.12 23.48 5.32
C ASN A 218 -2.95 22.75 3.99
N SER A 219 -1.71 22.39 3.67
CA SER A 219 -1.30 21.70 2.44
C SER A 219 -1.22 22.58 1.18
N ASP A 220 -1.47 23.90 1.26
CA ASP A 220 -1.29 24.80 0.13
C ASP A 220 0.20 25.07 -0.15
N LEU A 221 0.58 25.04 -1.42
CA LEU A 221 1.88 25.51 -1.87
C LEU A 221 1.77 26.98 -2.28
N ILE A 222 2.34 27.88 -1.46
CA ILE A 222 2.28 29.32 -1.69
C ILE A 222 3.57 29.81 -2.31
N ILE A 223 3.49 30.37 -3.52
CA ILE A 223 4.66 30.90 -4.24
C ILE A 223 4.61 32.42 -4.22
N ILE A 224 5.62 33.06 -3.64
CA ILE A 224 5.78 34.53 -3.59
C ILE A 224 6.93 34.91 -4.51
N ALA A 225 6.62 35.64 -5.58
CA ALA A 225 7.58 36.16 -6.54
C ALA A 225 7.67 37.69 -6.45
N ALA A 226 8.86 38.24 -6.53
CA ALA A 226 9.14 39.66 -6.58
C ALA A 226 10.45 39.94 -7.32
N ARG A 227 10.61 41.14 -7.90
CA ARG A 227 11.89 41.56 -8.48
C ARG A 227 12.98 41.66 -7.39
N PRO A 228 14.25 41.55 -7.75
CA PRO A 228 15.34 41.77 -6.81
C PRO A 228 15.18 43.10 -6.05
N ALA A 229 15.55 43.12 -4.79
CA ALA A 229 15.50 44.29 -3.88
C ALA A 229 14.08 44.80 -3.52
N MET A 230 13.01 44.12 -3.90
CA MET A 230 11.62 44.53 -3.55
C MET A 230 11.14 44.05 -2.15
N GLY A 231 12.03 43.60 -1.32
CA GLY A 231 11.69 43.22 0.07
C GLY A 231 10.98 41.86 0.22
N LYS A 232 11.10 40.92 -0.76
CA LYS A 232 10.48 39.58 -0.72
C LYS A 232 10.76 38.85 0.61
N THR A 233 12.02 38.79 1.03
CA THR A 233 12.42 38.11 2.26
C THR A 233 11.83 38.80 3.52
N ALA A 234 11.81 40.12 3.57
CA ALA A 234 11.20 40.86 4.67
C ALA A 234 9.69 40.60 4.78
N PHE A 235 9.00 40.52 3.63
CA PHE A 235 7.58 40.19 3.57
C PHE A 235 7.31 38.77 4.09
N VAL A 236 8.07 37.75 3.63
CA VAL A 236 7.94 36.36 4.07
C VAL A 236 8.21 36.23 5.59
N LEU A 237 9.26 36.89 6.10
CA LEU A 237 9.57 36.90 7.52
C LEU A 237 8.48 37.57 8.36
N SER A 238 7.87 38.63 7.88
CA SER A 238 6.75 39.30 8.56
C SER A 238 5.54 38.38 8.67
N MET A 239 5.22 37.65 7.60
CA MET A 239 4.12 36.68 7.60
C MET A 239 4.40 35.49 8.52
N ALA A 240 5.61 34.95 8.51
CA ALA A 240 6.01 33.85 9.39
C ALA A 240 5.93 34.25 10.88
N LYS A 241 6.23 35.53 11.20
CA LYS A 241 6.09 36.05 12.59
C LYS A 241 4.64 36.11 13.05
N ILE A 242 3.73 36.49 12.17
CA ILE A 242 2.28 36.57 12.46
C ILE A 242 1.72 35.17 12.68
N GLY A 243 2.05 34.20 11.81
CA GLY A 243 1.63 32.81 11.98
C GLY A 243 2.09 32.17 13.29
N ARG A 244 3.27 32.51 13.80
CA ARG A 244 3.78 32.01 15.07
C ARG A 244 3.14 32.63 16.32
N ALA A 245 2.53 33.79 16.20
CA ALA A 245 1.86 34.49 17.31
C ALA A 245 0.45 33.92 17.62
N HIS A 246 -0.07 33.03 16.76
CA HIS A 246 -1.41 32.44 16.87
C HIS A 246 -1.41 30.91 17.04
N VAL A 247 -0.26 30.28 17.34
CA VAL A 247 -0.13 28.84 17.69
C VAL A 247 0.02 28.66 19.19
#